data_93449d8737e7a1263f92ec0676fa55b2
#
_entry.id   93449d8737e7a1263f92ec0676fa55b2
#
_cell.length_a   1.000
_cell.length_b   1.000
_cell.length_c   1.000
_cell.angle_alpha   90.00
_cell.angle_beta   90.00
_cell.angle_gamma   90.00
#
_symmetry.space_group_name_H-M   'P 1'
#
loop_
_entity.id
_entity.type
_entity.pdbx_description
1 polymer ?
#
loop_
_entity_poly.entity_id
_entity_poly.type
_entity_poly.pdbx_seq_one_letter_code
_entity_poly.pdbx_strand_id
1 'polypeptide(L)'
;MEKSSKPKKVQKPRNNIIEFGRFIYSLLVLGYHVQFSYNDEKVDIFENGALAVEYYFLLSGYFLARSLEKLSKDDKNNIFTKIYLFMKNKITALLNVHILSIIVVIIIIACCDTKNFKDKFVPGIPSIFLVQMFIVWTGAFDKALIVPEWYLSSMIICMLFMVTFFLLLTKILKGIYSTLILIGIIAIIAIITGLATKWAFNENILYDIRAWGEMTIGMLSFYLSTCLKNKTFNNCILIIFKIVEIIGYVAPVILGIVPINKNNEAYLMIITMICVFLAVSITFMEKGNIVKNEKINFVFGYLGAISLPIYLFHPVIITLIDYLDSDMPRWEKFIIVFPVTIILAFLYRFVADFLNKKIKERKENKDKENEKTNDEKNEGDIKLKQVADGIIGSNENLVPN
;
A
#
# COMPACT_ATOMS: atom_id res chain seq x y z
N MET A 1 27.82 35.02 -3.20
CA MET A 1 26.43 34.60 -3.05
C MET A 1 26.44 33.10 -2.69
N GLU A 2 26.25 32.78 -1.42
CA GLU A 2 26.19 31.38 -0.97
C GLU A 2 24.96 30.70 -1.55
N LYS A 3 25.16 29.68 -2.37
CA LYS A 3 24.07 28.80 -2.86
C LYS A 3 23.52 28.01 -1.67
N SER A 4 22.36 28.43 -1.16
CA SER A 4 21.57 27.69 -0.17
C SER A 4 21.29 26.29 -0.71
N SER A 5 22.00 25.29 -0.19
CA SER A 5 21.70 23.88 -0.44
C SER A 5 20.31 23.59 0.11
N LYS A 6 19.37 23.20 -0.76
CA LYS A 6 18.02 22.79 -0.33
C LYS A 6 18.14 21.71 0.73
N PRO A 7 17.52 21.87 1.91
CA PRO A 7 17.60 20.89 2.97
C PRO A 7 17.08 19.54 2.46
N LYS A 8 17.89 18.49 2.60
CA LYS A 8 17.48 17.09 2.32
C LYS A 8 16.21 16.84 3.10
N LYS A 9 15.11 16.52 2.41
CA LYS A 9 13.85 16.10 3.07
C LYS A 9 14.15 14.88 3.92
N VAL A 10 14.26 15.07 5.23
CA VAL A 10 14.34 13.97 6.21
C VAL A 10 13.03 13.21 6.11
N GLN A 11 13.08 11.99 5.57
CA GLN A 11 11.90 11.12 5.55
C GLN A 11 11.54 10.81 7.00
N LYS A 12 10.31 11.16 7.40
CA LYS A 12 9.81 10.76 8.73
C LYS A 12 9.92 9.24 8.87
N PRO A 13 10.45 8.75 9.99
CA PRO A 13 10.54 7.31 10.22
C PRO A 13 9.16 6.68 10.09
N ARG A 14 9.09 5.50 9.45
CA ARG A 14 7.86 4.71 9.35
C ARG A 14 7.48 4.22 10.76
N ASN A 15 6.18 4.05 10.99
CA ASN A 15 5.73 3.46 12.26
C ASN A 15 6.00 1.95 12.22
N ASN A 16 6.86 1.48 13.10
CA ASN A 16 7.36 0.11 13.08
C ASN A 16 6.33 -0.94 13.47
N ILE A 17 5.38 -0.59 14.33
CA ILE A 17 4.26 -1.49 14.70
C ILE A 17 3.40 -1.76 13.47
N ILE A 18 3.10 -0.71 12.69
CA ILE A 18 2.36 -0.84 11.44
C ILE A 18 3.12 -1.69 10.42
N GLU A 19 4.43 -1.49 10.29
CA GLU A 19 5.24 -2.28 9.34
C GLU A 19 5.30 -3.76 9.78
N PHE A 20 5.44 -4.04 11.07
CA PHE A 20 5.37 -5.40 11.58
C PHE A 20 3.98 -6.03 11.40
N GLY A 21 2.91 -5.26 11.69
CA GLY A 21 1.54 -5.68 11.43
C GLY A 21 1.33 -6.07 9.95
N ARG A 22 1.80 -5.24 9.01
CA ARG A 22 1.72 -5.56 7.57
C ARG A 22 2.35 -6.91 7.24
N PHE A 23 3.50 -7.22 7.83
CA PHE A 23 4.15 -8.52 7.64
C PHE A 23 3.29 -9.67 8.19
N ILE A 24 2.83 -9.59 9.44
CA ILE A 24 2.02 -10.65 10.07
C ILE A 24 0.72 -10.89 9.29
N TYR A 25 0.01 -9.82 8.92
CA TYR A 25 -1.23 -9.95 8.15
C TYR A 25 -0.99 -10.49 6.73
N SER A 26 0.19 -10.26 6.11
CA SER A 26 0.52 -10.91 4.83
C SER A 26 0.73 -12.42 4.97
N LEU A 27 1.26 -12.87 6.11
CA LEU A 27 1.38 -14.30 6.40
C LEU A 27 0.02 -14.96 6.64
N LEU A 28 -0.95 -14.25 7.23
CA LEU A 28 -2.32 -14.74 7.36
C LEU A 28 -2.99 -14.95 6.00
N VAL A 29 -2.84 -13.97 5.07
CA VAL A 29 -3.36 -14.11 3.70
C VAL A 29 -2.71 -15.30 3.00
N LEU A 30 -1.40 -15.45 3.11
CA LEU A 30 -0.67 -16.58 2.55
C LEU A 30 -1.21 -17.91 3.11
N GLY A 31 -1.34 -18.01 4.45
CA GLY A 31 -1.89 -19.19 5.10
C GLY A 31 -3.32 -19.54 4.64
N TYR A 32 -4.18 -18.52 4.48
CA TYR A 32 -5.54 -18.67 3.97
C TYR A 32 -5.60 -19.31 2.57
N HIS A 33 -4.74 -18.85 1.65
CA HIS A 33 -4.76 -19.36 0.28
C HIS A 33 -4.11 -20.74 0.11
N VAL A 34 -3.22 -21.13 1.02
CA VAL A 34 -2.59 -22.46 0.98
C VAL A 34 -3.42 -23.50 1.72
N GLN A 35 -4.24 -23.08 2.70
CA GLN A 35 -5.14 -23.93 3.52
C GLN A 35 -4.44 -25.17 4.08
N PHE A 36 -3.93 -25.08 5.29
CA PHE A 36 -3.34 -26.23 5.97
C PHE A 36 -4.43 -27.16 6.51
N SER A 37 -4.57 -28.36 5.92
CA SER A 37 -5.45 -29.42 6.39
C SER A 37 -4.63 -30.68 6.65
N TYR A 38 -4.77 -31.27 7.82
CA TYR A 38 -4.05 -32.47 8.23
C TYR A 38 -5.05 -33.62 8.45
N ASN A 39 -4.77 -34.81 7.87
CA ASN A 39 -5.53 -36.05 8.03
C ASN A 39 -7.01 -36.05 7.65
N ASP A 40 -7.42 -35.47 6.48
CA ASP A 40 -8.81 -35.44 6.04
C ASP A 40 -9.84 -34.96 7.12
N GLU A 41 -9.40 -34.75 8.33
CA GLU A 41 -10.13 -34.05 9.36
C GLU A 41 -10.03 -32.57 9.08
N LYS A 42 -11.19 -31.93 8.93
CA LYS A 42 -11.39 -30.52 8.56
C LYS A 42 -10.93 -29.53 9.65
N VAL A 43 -9.68 -29.60 10.06
CA VAL A 43 -9.07 -28.55 10.89
C VAL A 43 -8.27 -27.66 9.96
N ASP A 44 -8.94 -26.74 9.30
CA ASP A 44 -8.31 -25.77 8.43
C ASP A 44 -7.74 -24.63 9.28
N ILE A 45 -6.47 -24.78 9.68
CA ILE A 45 -5.72 -23.67 10.26
C ILE A 45 -5.65 -22.56 9.19
N PHE A 46 -5.89 -21.30 9.57
CA PHE A 46 -6.01 -20.13 8.69
C PHE A 46 -7.33 -20.04 7.90
N GLU A 47 -8.37 -20.80 8.23
CA GLU A 47 -9.66 -20.74 7.54
C GLU A 47 -10.24 -19.31 7.44
N ASN A 48 -10.00 -18.49 8.47
CA ASN A 48 -10.45 -17.10 8.53
C ASN A 48 -9.34 -16.08 8.20
N GLY A 49 -8.23 -16.51 7.59
CA GLY A 49 -7.10 -15.63 7.26
C GLY A 49 -7.44 -14.51 6.28
N ALA A 50 -8.56 -14.62 5.55
CA ALA A 50 -9.13 -13.54 4.74
C ALA A 50 -9.45 -12.28 5.55
N LEU A 51 -9.65 -12.39 6.90
CA LEU A 51 -9.82 -11.24 7.81
C LEU A 51 -8.61 -10.30 7.82
N ALA A 52 -7.45 -10.74 7.32
CA ALA A 52 -6.29 -9.88 7.14
C ALA A 52 -6.53 -8.71 6.15
N VAL A 53 -7.48 -8.86 5.25
CA VAL A 53 -7.82 -7.85 4.25
C VAL A 53 -8.40 -6.59 4.90
N GLU A 54 -9.18 -6.72 6.00
CA GLU A 54 -9.72 -5.60 6.78
C GLU A 54 -8.61 -4.70 7.31
N TYR A 55 -7.52 -5.29 7.78
CA TYR A 55 -6.36 -4.52 8.22
C TYR A 55 -5.78 -3.66 7.09
N TYR A 56 -5.65 -4.22 5.89
CA TYR A 56 -5.05 -3.50 4.77
C TYR A 56 -5.97 -2.41 4.22
N PHE A 57 -7.27 -2.65 4.11
CA PHE A 57 -8.23 -1.62 3.69
C PHE A 57 -8.31 -0.48 4.70
N LEU A 58 -8.44 -0.80 5.98
CA LEU A 58 -8.49 0.20 7.04
C LEU A 58 -7.21 1.05 7.08
N LEU A 59 -6.05 0.41 7.01
CA LEU A 59 -4.76 1.10 6.97
C LEU A 59 -4.63 1.98 5.71
N SER A 60 -5.11 1.49 4.57
CA SER A 60 -5.14 2.25 3.32
C SER A 60 -6.01 3.49 3.43
N GLY A 61 -7.18 3.39 4.09
CA GLY A 61 -8.05 4.51 4.41
C GLY A 61 -7.41 5.53 5.36
N TYR A 62 -6.71 5.07 6.39
CA TYR A 62 -5.95 5.96 7.28
C TYR A 62 -4.94 6.81 6.51
N PHE A 63 -4.13 6.17 5.67
CA PHE A 63 -3.13 6.90 4.87
C PHE A 63 -3.74 7.74 3.76
N LEU A 64 -4.91 7.36 3.25
CA LEU A 64 -5.68 8.19 2.32
C LEU A 64 -6.09 9.49 3.01
N ALA A 65 -6.75 9.44 4.18
CA ALA A 65 -7.16 10.62 4.95
C ALA A 65 -5.98 11.55 5.27
N ARG A 66 -4.85 10.99 5.70
CA ARG A 66 -3.61 11.74 5.95
C ARG A 66 -3.07 12.43 4.67
N SER A 67 -3.24 11.80 3.51
CA SER A 67 -2.82 12.38 2.24
C SER A 67 -3.79 13.47 1.79
N LEU A 68 -5.08 13.26 1.99
CA LEU A 68 -6.14 14.23 1.67
C LEU A 68 -6.02 15.50 2.49
N GLU A 69 -5.63 15.39 3.79
CA GLU A 69 -5.35 16.58 4.60
C GLU A 69 -4.24 17.45 4.00
N LYS A 70 -3.22 16.83 3.40
CA LYS A 70 -2.14 17.56 2.74
C LYS A 70 -2.61 18.15 1.40
N LEU A 71 -3.37 17.39 0.63
CA LEU A 71 -3.89 17.82 -0.66
C LEU A 71 -4.92 18.94 -0.54
N SER A 72 -5.71 18.97 0.54
CA SER A 72 -6.67 20.05 0.81
C SER A 72 -5.99 21.39 1.10
N LYS A 73 -4.78 21.36 1.67
CA LYS A 73 -3.95 22.54 2.00
C LYS A 73 -3.04 23.00 0.84
N ASP A 74 -3.03 22.27 -0.27
CA ASP A 74 -2.23 22.62 -1.45
C ASP A 74 -3.04 23.55 -2.36
N ASP A 75 -2.74 24.85 -2.30
CA ASP A 75 -3.40 25.88 -3.12
C ASP A 75 -2.74 26.06 -4.50
N LYS A 76 -1.59 25.41 -4.74
CA LYS A 76 -0.83 25.59 -6.00
C LYS A 76 -1.40 24.76 -7.14
N ASN A 77 -1.96 23.60 -6.85
CA ASN A 77 -2.43 22.65 -7.84
C ASN A 77 -3.95 22.66 -7.96
N ASN A 78 -4.47 22.52 -9.17
CA ASN A 78 -5.90 22.28 -9.38
C ASN A 78 -6.29 20.85 -8.95
N ILE A 79 -7.59 20.59 -8.83
CA ILE A 79 -8.11 19.29 -8.33
C ILE A 79 -7.63 18.12 -9.20
N PHE A 80 -7.66 18.24 -10.52
CA PHE A 80 -7.25 17.17 -11.43
C PHE A 80 -5.78 16.82 -11.26
N THR A 81 -4.91 17.84 -11.15
CA THR A 81 -3.48 17.64 -10.89
C THR A 81 -3.25 16.93 -9.54
N LYS A 82 -3.99 17.32 -8.50
CA LYS A 82 -3.91 16.68 -7.17
C LYS A 82 -4.28 15.20 -7.24
N ILE A 83 -5.39 14.87 -7.89
CA ILE A 83 -5.87 13.48 -8.08
C ILE A 83 -4.83 12.68 -8.88
N TYR A 84 -4.38 13.21 -10.01
CA TYR A 84 -3.39 12.57 -10.87
C TYR A 84 -2.09 12.25 -10.12
N LEU A 85 -1.50 13.24 -9.44
CA LEU A 85 -0.25 13.05 -8.69
C LEU A 85 -0.42 12.06 -7.54
N PHE A 86 -1.56 12.09 -6.84
CA PHE A 86 -1.86 11.14 -5.79
C PHE A 86 -1.94 9.71 -6.35
N MET A 87 -2.75 9.49 -7.38
CA MET A 87 -2.94 8.17 -7.99
C MET A 87 -1.65 7.65 -8.63
N LYS A 88 -0.92 8.49 -9.36
CA LYS A 88 0.39 8.14 -9.92
C LYS A 88 1.34 7.60 -8.84
N ASN A 89 1.46 8.28 -7.71
CA ASN A 89 2.35 7.86 -6.63
C ASN A 89 1.91 6.53 -6.01
N LYS A 90 0.60 6.28 -5.89
CA LYS A 90 0.06 5.03 -5.35
C LYS A 90 0.28 3.85 -6.30
N ILE A 91 -0.07 4.03 -7.57
CA ILE A 91 0.11 3.00 -8.59
C ILE A 91 1.60 2.67 -8.77
N THR A 92 2.47 3.66 -8.91
CA THR A 92 3.92 3.45 -9.10
C THR A 92 4.54 2.66 -7.95
N ALA A 93 4.04 2.82 -6.71
CA ALA A 93 4.54 2.07 -5.55
C ALA A 93 4.23 0.56 -5.62
N LEU A 94 3.20 0.15 -6.37
CA LEU A 94 2.77 -1.23 -6.53
C LEU A 94 3.35 -1.89 -7.78
N LEU A 95 3.57 -1.10 -8.84
CA LEU A 95 3.82 -1.57 -10.20
C LEU A 95 4.98 -2.57 -10.32
N ASN A 96 6.11 -2.32 -9.65
CA ASN A 96 7.30 -3.15 -9.84
C ASN A 96 7.07 -4.62 -9.44
N VAL A 97 6.45 -4.85 -8.28
CA VAL A 97 6.15 -6.20 -7.79
C VAL A 97 5.02 -6.82 -8.60
N HIS A 98 3.98 -6.03 -8.88
CA HIS A 98 2.80 -6.46 -9.64
C HIS A 98 3.18 -6.91 -11.06
N ILE A 99 3.89 -6.08 -11.83
CA ILE A 99 4.31 -6.43 -13.19
C ILE A 99 5.17 -7.70 -13.20
N LEU A 100 6.10 -7.83 -12.23
CA LEU A 100 6.91 -9.03 -12.11
C LEU A 100 6.03 -10.28 -11.88
N SER A 101 5.07 -10.20 -10.96
CA SER A 101 4.14 -11.31 -10.66
C SER A 101 3.32 -11.70 -11.90
N ILE A 102 2.78 -10.71 -12.62
CA ILE A 102 2.01 -10.93 -13.85
C ILE A 102 2.85 -11.60 -14.93
N ILE A 103 4.09 -11.11 -15.17
CA ILE A 103 4.99 -11.71 -16.17
C ILE A 103 5.25 -13.18 -15.82
N VAL A 104 5.54 -13.49 -14.55
CA VAL A 104 5.83 -14.86 -14.13
C VAL A 104 4.61 -15.76 -14.31
N VAL A 105 3.40 -15.31 -13.94
CA VAL A 105 2.16 -16.08 -14.15
C VAL A 105 1.90 -16.33 -15.63
N ILE A 106 2.09 -15.33 -16.50
CA ILE A 106 1.93 -15.50 -17.96
C ILE A 106 2.91 -16.55 -18.48
N ILE A 107 4.17 -16.53 -18.03
CA ILE A 107 5.17 -17.55 -18.41
C ILE A 107 4.75 -18.94 -17.92
N ILE A 108 4.27 -19.07 -16.68
CA ILE A 108 3.78 -20.36 -16.15
C ILE A 108 2.63 -20.88 -17.00
N ILE A 109 1.62 -20.07 -17.29
CA ILE A 109 0.48 -20.48 -18.13
C ILE A 109 0.95 -20.86 -19.55
N ALA A 110 1.85 -20.08 -20.15
CA ALA A 110 2.38 -20.35 -21.47
C ALA A 110 3.19 -21.67 -21.56
N CYS A 111 3.93 -22.02 -20.50
CA CYS A 111 4.74 -23.22 -20.45
C CYS A 111 3.95 -24.47 -20.05
N CYS A 112 3.04 -24.33 -19.07
CA CYS A 112 2.35 -25.47 -18.45
C CYS A 112 0.96 -25.74 -19.06
N ASP A 113 0.31 -24.73 -19.66
CA ASP A 113 -1.05 -24.85 -20.21
C ASP A 113 -1.19 -24.21 -21.60
N THR A 114 -0.34 -24.61 -22.51
CA THR A 114 -0.24 -24.04 -23.89
C THR A 114 -1.58 -24.13 -24.64
N LYS A 115 -2.34 -25.20 -24.41
CA LYS A 115 -3.62 -25.43 -25.12
C LYS A 115 -4.69 -24.42 -24.71
N ASN A 116 -4.76 -24.05 -23.44
CA ASN A 116 -5.74 -23.13 -22.88
C ASN A 116 -5.18 -21.72 -22.65
N PHE A 117 -3.96 -21.45 -23.14
CA PHE A 117 -3.29 -20.17 -22.91
C PHE A 117 -4.17 -18.97 -23.29
N LYS A 118 -4.76 -18.99 -24.50
CA LYS A 118 -5.61 -17.88 -24.98
C LYS A 118 -6.86 -17.69 -24.12
N ASP A 119 -7.47 -18.80 -23.69
CA ASP A 119 -8.72 -18.78 -22.91
C ASP A 119 -8.49 -18.29 -21.47
N LYS A 120 -7.28 -18.38 -20.94
CA LYS A 120 -6.88 -17.84 -19.64
C LYS A 120 -6.30 -16.43 -19.75
N PHE A 121 -5.47 -16.17 -20.76
CA PHE A 121 -4.79 -14.89 -20.93
C PHE A 121 -5.74 -13.76 -21.29
N VAL A 122 -6.61 -13.95 -22.30
CA VAL A 122 -7.49 -12.87 -22.79
C VAL A 122 -8.44 -12.36 -21.72
N PRO A 123 -9.17 -13.20 -20.96
CA PRO A 123 -9.99 -12.73 -19.86
C PRO A 123 -9.19 -12.16 -18.68
N GLY A 124 -7.93 -12.54 -18.56
CA GLY A 124 -7.02 -12.06 -17.53
C GLY A 124 -6.36 -10.69 -17.79
N ILE A 125 -6.49 -10.13 -19.01
CA ILE A 125 -5.93 -8.82 -19.38
C ILE A 125 -6.27 -7.70 -18.38
N PRO A 126 -7.49 -7.59 -17.81
CA PRO A 126 -7.80 -6.59 -16.81
C PRO A 126 -6.90 -6.63 -15.55
N SER A 127 -6.37 -7.81 -15.18
CA SER A 127 -5.44 -7.97 -14.08
C SER A 127 -4.13 -7.22 -14.33
N ILE A 128 -3.67 -7.13 -15.57
CA ILE A 128 -2.44 -6.41 -15.94
C ILE A 128 -2.52 -4.93 -15.54
N PHE A 129 -3.73 -4.36 -15.62
CA PHE A 129 -3.99 -2.95 -15.31
C PHE A 129 -4.56 -2.73 -13.91
N LEU A 130 -4.70 -3.79 -13.07
CA LEU A 130 -5.37 -3.75 -11.76
C LEU A 130 -6.80 -3.18 -11.82
N VAL A 131 -7.53 -3.51 -12.89
CA VAL A 131 -8.93 -3.07 -13.10
C VAL A 131 -9.91 -4.25 -13.16
N GLN A 132 -9.49 -5.44 -12.76
CA GLN A 132 -10.34 -6.64 -12.77
C GLN A 132 -11.62 -6.46 -11.94
N MET A 133 -11.58 -5.67 -10.87
CA MET A 133 -12.77 -5.38 -10.06
C MET A 133 -13.72 -4.39 -10.72
N PHE A 134 -13.23 -3.50 -11.57
CA PHE A 134 -14.10 -2.62 -12.38
C PHE A 134 -14.95 -3.40 -13.38
N ILE A 135 -14.46 -4.58 -13.80
CA ILE A 135 -15.11 -5.45 -14.80
C ILE A 135 -15.92 -6.58 -14.13
N VAL A 136 -15.94 -6.67 -12.81
CA VAL A 136 -16.70 -7.69 -12.04
C VAL A 136 -18.19 -7.70 -12.41
N TRP A 137 -18.72 -6.57 -12.81
CA TRP A 137 -20.08 -6.46 -13.37
C TRP A 137 -20.33 -7.36 -14.57
N THR A 138 -19.27 -7.90 -15.18
CA THR A 138 -19.30 -8.80 -16.33
C THR A 138 -18.98 -10.26 -16.00
N GLY A 139 -18.79 -10.64 -14.73
CA GLY A 139 -18.44 -12.01 -14.30
C GLY A 139 -16.99 -12.41 -14.60
N ALA A 140 -16.08 -11.44 -14.78
CA ALA A 140 -14.68 -11.70 -15.13
C ALA A 140 -13.77 -11.92 -13.91
N PHE A 141 -14.29 -11.92 -12.69
CA PHE A 141 -13.50 -12.06 -11.45
C PHE A 141 -12.74 -13.40 -11.41
N ASP A 142 -13.42 -14.50 -11.66
CA ASP A 142 -12.85 -15.85 -11.62
C ASP A 142 -11.83 -16.12 -12.75
N LYS A 143 -11.73 -15.20 -13.70
CA LYS A 143 -10.82 -15.27 -14.86
C LYS A 143 -9.61 -14.37 -14.70
N ALA A 144 -9.41 -13.75 -13.54
CA ALA A 144 -8.22 -12.95 -13.26
C ALA A 144 -6.96 -13.83 -13.33
N LEU A 145 -5.85 -13.28 -13.87
CA LEU A 145 -4.55 -13.98 -13.89
C LEU A 145 -4.04 -14.30 -12.47
N ILE A 146 -4.30 -13.40 -11.54
CA ILE A 146 -3.96 -13.54 -10.13
C ILE A 146 -5.21 -13.17 -9.33
N VAL A 147 -6.00 -14.15 -8.93
CA VAL A 147 -7.28 -13.92 -8.23
C VAL A 147 -7.11 -13.07 -6.96
N PRO A 148 -6.16 -13.32 -6.04
CA PRO A 148 -5.98 -12.51 -4.83
C PRO A 148 -5.72 -11.02 -5.06
N GLU A 149 -5.33 -10.58 -6.26
CA GLU A 149 -5.13 -9.16 -6.58
C GLU A 149 -6.43 -8.33 -6.63
N TRP A 150 -7.60 -8.96 -6.46
CA TRP A 150 -8.87 -8.25 -6.34
C TRP A 150 -8.81 -7.12 -5.30
N TYR A 151 -8.14 -7.37 -4.17
CA TYR A 151 -7.94 -6.38 -3.12
C TYR A 151 -7.22 -5.11 -3.63
N LEU A 152 -6.12 -5.27 -4.39
CA LEU A 152 -5.38 -4.12 -4.93
C LEU A 152 -6.20 -3.34 -5.95
N SER A 153 -6.95 -4.04 -6.80
CA SER A 153 -7.85 -3.44 -7.76
C SER A 153 -8.96 -2.63 -7.06
N SER A 154 -9.69 -3.24 -6.14
CA SER A 154 -10.71 -2.55 -5.33
C SER A 154 -10.14 -1.36 -4.57
N MET A 155 -8.96 -1.51 -3.95
CA MET A 155 -8.29 -0.43 -3.23
C MET A 155 -7.99 0.76 -4.14
N ILE A 156 -7.46 0.54 -5.36
CA ILE A 156 -7.12 1.61 -6.30
C ILE A 156 -8.38 2.32 -6.79
N ILE A 157 -9.42 1.55 -7.16
CA ILE A 157 -10.69 2.09 -7.62
C ILE A 157 -11.35 2.92 -6.51
N CYS A 158 -11.45 2.36 -5.30
CA CYS A 158 -12.00 3.08 -4.14
C CYS A 158 -11.21 4.35 -3.82
N MET A 159 -9.86 4.31 -3.88
CA MET A 159 -9.04 5.50 -3.67
C MET A 159 -9.31 6.59 -4.70
N LEU A 160 -9.49 6.23 -5.97
CA LEU A 160 -9.78 7.19 -7.03
C LEU A 160 -11.14 7.89 -6.76
N PHE A 161 -12.18 7.13 -6.45
CA PHE A 161 -13.49 7.69 -6.12
C PHE A 161 -13.44 8.53 -4.84
N MET A 162 -12.83 8.02 -3.78
CA MET A 162 -12.77 8.70 -2.49
C MET A 162 -11.96 10.00 -2.55
N VAL A 163 -10.80 10.03 -3.25
CA VAL A 163 -10.02 11.26 -3.37
C VAL A 163 -10.77 12.32 -4.15
N THR A 164 -11.44 11.93 -5.24
CA THR A 164 -12.24 12.85 -6.05
C THR A 164 -13.41 13.42 -5.26
N PHE A 165 -14.21 12.55 -4.64
CA PHE A 165 -15.38 12.93 -3.85
C PHE A 165 -15.00 13.79 -2.64
N PHE A 166 -13.94 13.40 -1.92
CA PHE A 166 -13.44 14.14 -0.77
C PHE A 166 -12.98 15.57 -1.14
N LEU A 167 -12.19 15.72 -2.19
CA LEU A 167 -11.71 17.05 -2.62
C LEU A 167 -12.85 17.96 -3.10
N LEU A 168 -13.92 17.39 -3.65
CA LEU A 168 -15.12 18.15 -3.99
C LEU A 168 -15.92 18.56 -2.74
N LEU A 169 -16.12 17.63 -1.81
CA LEU A 169 -16.89 17.90 -0.59
C LEU A 169 -16.19 18.87 0.36
N THR A 170 -14.86 18.85 0.47
CA THR A 170 -14.14 19.81 1.33
C THR A 170 -14.37 21.25 0.95
N LYS A 171 -14.64 21.54 -0.32
CA LYS A 171 -15.01 22.88 -0.80
C LYS A 171 -16.42 23.29 -0.33
N ILE A 172 -17.35 22.32 -0.30
CA ILE A 172 -18.75 22.57 0.07
C ILE A 172 -18.87 22.70 1.59
N LEU A 173 -18.27 21.78 2.35
CA LEU A 173 -18.38 21.68 3.80
C LEU A 173 -17.39 22.58 4.57
N LYS A 174 -16.57 23.33 3.86
CA LYS A 174 -15.57 24.26 4.42
C LYS A 174 -14.66 23.68 5.52
N GLY A 175 -14.40 22.36 5.47
CA GLY A 175 -13.50 21.72 6.43
C GLY A 175 -13.30 20.23 6.22
N ILE A 176 -12.07 19.78 6.55
CA ILE A 176 -11.68 18.38 6.41
C ILE A 176 -12.43 17.47 7.37
N TYR A 177 -12.66 17.93 8.60
CA TYR A 177 -13.26 17.10 9.65
C TYR A 177 -14.76 16.87 9.45
N SER A 178 -15.50 17.92 9.02
CA SER A 178 -16.93 17.78 8.64
C SER A 178 -17.08 16.80 7.48
N THR A 179 -16.17 16.87 6.51
CA THR A 179 -16.16 15.93 5.37
C THR A 179 -15.88 14.50 5.83
N LEU A 180 -14.92 14.30 6.73
CA LEU A 180 -14.59 12.97 7.28
C LEU A 180 -15.76 12.37 8.07
N ILE A 181 -16.45 13.19 8.88
CA ILE A 181 -17.65 12.74 9.63
C ILE A 181 -18.75 12.31 8.68
N LEU A 182 -19.06 13.12 7.66
CA LEU A 182 -20.09 12.78 6.68
C LEU A 182 -19.76 11.49 5.92
N ILE A 183 -18.52 11.36 5.45
CA ILE A 183 -18.07 10.15 4.79
C ILE A 183 -18.16 8.96 5.74
N GLY A 184 -17.82 9.13 7.03
CA GLY A 184 -17.95 8.09 8.03
C GLY A 184 -19.38 7.61 8.21
N ILE A 185 -20.34 8.53 8.28
CA ILE A 185 -21.77 8.18 8.37
C ILE A 185 -22.21 7.40 7.13
N ILE A 186 -21.83 7.85 5.93
CA ILE A 186 -22.15 7.17 4.67
C ILE A 186 -21.56 5.76 4.65
N ALA A 187 -20.33 5.56 5.15
CA ALA A 187 -19.72 4.24 5.19
C ALA A 187 -20.39 3.30 6.18
N ILE A 188 -20.74 3.78 7.36
CA ILE A 188 -21.50 2.98 8.33
C ILE A 188 -22.80 2.51 7.70
N ILE A 189 -23.52 3.41 7.04
CA ILE A 189 -24.75 3.07 6.31
C ILE A 189 -24.44 2.04 5.20
N ALA A 190 -23.39 2.23 4.42
CA ALA A 190 -23.00 1.31 3.35
C ALA A 190 -22.65 -0.08 3.87
N ILE A 191 -21.92 -0.17 5.00
CA ILE A 191 -21.58 -1.44 5.64
C ILE A 191 -22.84 -2.15 6.15
N ILE A 192 -23.71 -1.42 6.86
CA ILE A 192 -24.98 -1.98 7.37
C ILE A 192 -25.85 -2.47 6.20
N THR A 193 -25.94 -1.68 5.12
CA THR A 193 -26.67 -2.06 3.92
C THR A 193 -26.03 -3.26 3.24
N GLY A 194 -24.69 -3.30 3.09
CA GLY A 194 -23.95 -4.42 2.52
C GLY A 194 -24.12 -5.71 3.31
N LEU A 195 -24.07 -5.64 4.63
CA LEU A 195 -24.34 -6.78 5.51
C LEU A 195 -25.80 -7.25 5.40
N ALA A 196 -26.75 -6.34 5.29
CA ALA A 196 -28.16 -6.66 5.10
C ALA A 196 -28.44 -7.26 3.71
N THR A 197 -27.73 -6.81 2.67
CA THR A 197 -27.91 -7.25 1.28
C THR A 197 -27.09 -8.50 0.91
N LYS A 198 -26.13 -8.92 1.74
CA LYS A 198 -25.47 -10.24 1.58
C LYS A 198 -26.49 -11.38 1.45
N TRP A 199 -27.71 -11.15 1.96
CA TRP A 199 -28.86 -12.08 1.87
C TRP A 199 -29.62 -11.98 0.53
N ALA A 200 -29.37 -10.96 -0.31
CA ALA A 200 -30.18 -10.64 -1.46
C ALA A 200 -29.41 -10.51 -2.80
N PHE A 201 -28.09 -10.33 -2.79
CA PHE A 201 -27.32 -10.03 -4.01
C PHE A 201 -26.06 -10.88 -4.18
N ASN A 202 -25.66 -11.02 -5.45
CA ASN A 202 -24.48 -11.76 -5.89
C ASN A 202 -23.19 -11.27 -5.19
N GLU A 203 -22.36 -12.17 -4.73
CA GLU A 203 -21.20 -11.93 -3.83
C GLU A 203 -20.20 -10.88 -4.34
N ASN A 204 -20.10 -10.69 -5.65
CA ASN A 204 -19.06 -9.87 -6.29
C ASN A 204 -19.19 -8.35 -6.04
N ILE A 205 -20.40 -7.80 -5.98
CA ILE A 205 -20.63 -6.37 -5.69
C ILE A 205 -20.26 -6.05 -4.23
N LEU A 206 -20.31 -7.04 -3.36
CA LEU A 206 -20.02 -6.89 -1.94
C LEU A 206 -18.55 -6.57 -1.67
N TYR A 207 -17.61 -7.03 -2.50
CA TYR A 207 -16.17 -6.77 -2.31
C TYR A 207 -15.81 -5.28 -2.44
N ASP A 208 -16.40 -4.56 -3.40
CA ASP A 208 -16.14 -3.12 -3.57
C ASP A 208 -16.84 -2.29 -2.51
N ILE A 209 -18.08 -2.64 -2.12
CA ILE A 209 -18.80 -2.01 -1.01
C ILE A 209 -18.04 -2.22 0.30
N ARG A 210 -17.52 -3.43 0.53
CA ARG A 210 -16.67 -3.76 1.66
C ARG A 210 -15.41 -2.89 1.67
N ALA A 211 -14.67 -2.85 0.57
CA ALA A 211 -13.45 -2.04 0.43
C ALA A 211 -13.72 -0.56 0.76
N TRP A 212 -14.80 -0.01 0.21
CA TRP A 212 -15.22 1.37 0.50
C TRP A 212 -15.50 1.58 1.98
N GLY A 213 -16.34 0.73 2.57
CA GLY A 213 -16.72 0.81 3.99
C GLY A 213 -15.50 0.76 4.92
N GLU A 214 -14.63 -0.22 4.73
CA GLU A 214 -13.45 -0.43 5.56
C GLU A 214 -12.42 0.69 5.41
N MET A 215 -12.17 1.17 4.19
CA MET A 215 -11.30 2.33 3.97
C MET A 215 -11.87 3.58 4.64
N THR A 216 -13.19 3.75 4.68
CA THR A 216 -13.80 4.89 5.37
C THR A 216 -13.66 4.80 6.89
N ILE A 217 -13.78 3.61 7.47
CA ILE A 217 -13.46 3.37 8.89
C ILE A 217 -11.99 3.73 9.16
N GLY A 218 -11.08 3.40 8.24
CA GLY A 218 -9.68 3.83 8.30
C GLY A 218 -9.51 5.36 8.29
N MET A 219 -10.30 6.07 7.50
CA MET A 219 -10.31 7.55 7.53
C MET A 219 -10.81 8.09 8.87
N LEU A 220 -11.82 7.47 9.49
CA LEU A 220 -12.27 7.81 10.83
C LEU A 220 -11.19 7.55 11.89
N SER A 221 -10.39 6.49 11.74
CA SER A 221 -9.23 6.22 12.59
C SER A 221 -8.21 7.36 12.53
N PHE A 222 -7.96 7.94 11.35
CA PHE A 222 -7.12 9.13 11.22
C PHE A 222 -7.71 10.33 11.98
N TYR A 223 -9.02 10.58 11.87
CA TYR A 223 -9.69 11.63 12.60
C TYR A 223 -9.56 11.45 14.12
N LEU A 224 -9.87 10.25 14.63
CA LEU A 224 -9.79 9.92 16.05
C LEU A 224 -8.37 10.09 16.59
N SER A 225 -7.36 9.55 15.90
CA SER A 225 -5.96 9.68 16.28
C SER A 225 -5.52 11.15 16.35
N THR A 226 -5.97 11.98 15.42
CA THR A 226 -5.65 13.41 15.36
C THR A 226 -6.31 14.18 16.50
N CYS A 227 -7.57 13.90 16.81
CA CYS A 227 -8.29 14.50 17.94
C CYS A 227 -7.66 14.15 19.30
N LEU A 228 -7.17 12.93 19.45
CA LEU A 228 -6.60 12.44 20.70
C LEU A 228 -5.11 12.79 20.86
N LYS A 229 -4.40 13.04 19.78
CA LYS A 229 -2.95 13.31 19.78
C LYS A 229 -2.54 14.45 20.72
N ASN A 230 -3.31 15.53 20.76
CA ASN A 230 -2.99 16.73 21.53
C ASN A 230 -3.56 16.70 22.98
N LYS A 231 -4.34 15.65 23.33
CA LYS A 231 -4.89 15.52 24.68
C LYS A 231 -3.85 14.91 25.63
N THR A 232 -3.89 15.34 26.88
CA THR A 232 -3.09 14.72 27.95
C THR A 232 -3.91 13.65 28.64
N PHE A 233 -3.28 12.53 28.94
CA PHE A 233 -3.91 11.39 29.61
C PHE A 233 -3.09 11.00 30.84
N ASN A 234 -3.74 10.52 31.88
CA ASN A 234 -3.05 9.95 33.03
C ASN A 234 -2.42 8.59 32.68
N ASN A 235 -1.51 8.11 33.51
CA ASN A 235 -0.78 6.86 33.26
C ASN A 235 -1.69 5.64 33.18
N CYS A 236 -2.79 5.59 33.94
CA CYS A 236 -3.74 4.48 33.90
C CYS A 236 -4.41 4.40 32.51
N ILE A 237 -4.86 5.52 31.96
CA ILE A 237 -5.46 5.57 30.61
C ILE A 237 -4.44 5.16 29.54
N LEU A 238 -3.18 5.61 29.67
CA LEU A 238 -2.12 5.22 28.73
C LEU A 238 -1.82 3.72 28.77
N ILE A 239 -1.90 3.09 29.95
CA ILE A 239 -1.77 1.62 30.08
C ILE A 239 -2.94 0.93 29.40
N ILE A 240 -4.18 1.39 29.63
CA ILE A 240 -5.37 0.84 28.98
C ILE A 240 -5.25 0.94 27.46
N PHE A 241 -4.82 2.09 26.92
CA PHE A 241 -4.60 2.25 25.49
C PHE A 241 -3.58 1.24 24.94
N LYS A 242 -2.48 0.98 25.65
CA LYS A 242 -1.50 -0.02 25.24
C LYS A 242 -2.07 -1.44 25.21
N ILE A 243 -2.87 -1.79 26.21
CA ILE A 243 -3.54 -3.10 26.27
C ILE A 243 -4.51 -3.22 25.09
N VAL A 244 -5.33 -2.20 24.84
CA VAL A 244 -6.28 -2.17 23.71
C VAL A 244 -5.55 -2.22 22.36
N GLU A 245 -4.41 -1.52 22.22
CA GLU A 245 -3.58 -1.56 21.02
C GLU A 245 -3.06 -2.97 20.74
N ILE A 246 -2.52 -3.65 21.75
CA ILE A 246 -2.00 -5.02 21.62
C ILE A 246 -3.13 -5.99 21.27
N ILE A 247 -4.23 -5.95 22.03
CA ILE A 247 -5.40 -6.80 21.75
C ILE A 247 -5.92 -6.53 20.34
N GLY A 248 -5.99 -5.28 19.93
CA GLY A 248 -6.50 -4.88 18.62
C GLY A 248 -5.67 -5.38 17.44
N TYR A 249 -4.37 -5.63 17.61
CA TYR A 249 -3.54 -6.30 16.60
C TYR A 249 -3.52 -7.82 16.73
N VAL A 250 -3.54 -8.35 17.95
CA VAL A 250 -3.36 -9.78 18.19
C VAL A 250 -4.66 -10.57 18.01
N ALA A 251 -5.80 -10.02 18.46
CA ALA A 251 -7.08 -10.73 18.38
C ALA A 251 -7.48 -11.09 16.93
N PRO A 252 -7.39 -10.18 15.93
CA PRO A 252 -7.65 -10.53 14.53
C PRO A 252 -6.73 -11.63 13.99
N VAL A 253 -5.46 -11.66 14.44
CA VAL A 253 -4.52 -12.70 14.04
C VAL A 253 -4.97 -14.05 14.58
N ILE A 254 -5.36 -14.13 15.85
CA ILE A 254 -5.88 -15.34 16.47
C ILE A 254 -7.17 -15.78 15.77
N LEU A 255 -8.11 -14.86 15.52
CA LEU A 255 -9.35 -15.15 14.80
C LEU A 255 -9.10 -15.65 13.38
N GLY A 256 -8.06 -15.17 12.71
CA GLY A 256 -7.67 -15.62 11.38
C GLY A 256 -7.07 -17.04 11.36
N ILE A 257 -6.42 -17.45 12.44
CA ILE A 257 -5.77 -18.77 12.56
C ILE A 257 -6.75 -19.86 13.04
N VAL A 258 -7.61 -19.51 14.01
CA VAL A 258 -8.51 -20.49 14.65
C VAL A 258 -9.69 -20.81 13.74
N PRO A 259 -9.99 -22.11 13.52
CA PRO A 259 -11.16 -22.51 12.74
C PRO A 259 -12.43 -22.12 13.49
N ILE A 260 -13.19 -21.20 12.95
CA ILE A 260 -14.48 -20.74 13.48
C ILE A 260 -15.52 -20.95 12.39
N ASN A 261 -16.69 -21.46 12.77
CA ASN A 261 -17.77 -21.77 11.83
C ASN A 261 -18.05 -20.60 10.88
N LYS A 262 -18.08 -20.87 9.57
CA LYS A 262 -18.34 -19.91 8.48
C LYS A 262 -19.62 -19.10 8.65
N ASN A 263 -20.62 -19.63 9.36
CA ASN A 263 -21.85 -18.88 9.64
C ASN A 263 -21.62 -17.60 10.47
N ASN A 264 -20.44 -17.45 11.09
CA ASN A 264 -20.07 -16.30 11.90
C ASN A 264 -19.15 -15.30 11.17
N GLU A 265 -18.86 -15.49 9.89
CA GLU A 265 -17.89 -14.68 9.13
C GLU A 265 -18.18 -13.17 9.24
N ALA A 266 -19.45 -12.76 9.12
CA ALA A 266 -19.83 -11.35 9.23
C ALA A 266 -19.52 -10.75 10.62
N TYR A 267 -19.73 -11.53 11.70
CA TYR A 267 -19.38 -11.08 13.06
C TYR A 267 -17.88 -10.99 13.25
N LEU A 268 -17.11 -11.95 12.69
CA LEU A 268 -15.65 -11.91 12.74
C LEU A 268 -15.08 -10.72 12.01
N MET A 269 -15.64 -10.36 10.86
CA MET A 269 -15.26 -9.13 10.13
C MET A 269 -15.52 -7.89 10.97
N ILE A 270 -16.70 -7.74 11.58
CA ILE A 270 -17.04 -6.60 12.43
C ILE A 270 -16.09 -6.50 13.61
N ILE A 271 -15.84 -7.60 14.32
CA ILE A 271 -14.93 -7.64 15.46
C ILE A 271 -13.52 -7.24 15.01
N THR A 272 -13.04 -7.79 13.89
CA THR A 272 -11.72 -7.46 13.32
C THR A 272 -11.63 -5.98 12.97
N MET A 273 -12.64 -5.41 12.31
CA MET A 273 -12.67 -3.98 11.98
C MET A 273 -12.62 -3.09 13.24
N ILE A 274 -13.37 -3.42 14.29
CA ILE A 274 -13.35 -2.67 15.56
C ILE A 274 -11.97 -2.77 16.20
N CYS A 275 -11.40 -3.98 16.29
CA CYS A 275 -10.09 -4.21 16.86
C CYS A 275 -9.01 -3.42 16.14
N VAL A 276 -8.95 -3.53 14.81
CA VAL A 276 -7.96 -2.82 13.98
C VAL A 276 -8.16 -1.31 14.00
N PHE A 277 -9.42 -0.84 13.98
CA PHE A 277 -9.75 0.58 14.09
C PHE A 277 -9.18 1.19 15.38
N LEU A 278 -9.42 0.55 16.52
CA LEU A 278 -8.91 1.01 17.81
C LEU A 278 -7.38 0.96 17.85
N ALA A 279 -6.78 -0.17 17.43
CA ALA A 279 -5.34 -0.35 17.42
C ALA A 279 -4.62 0.70 16.56
N VAL A 280 -5.06 0.90 15.31
CA VAL A 280 -4.48 1.88 14.39
C VAL A 280 -4.66 3.30 14.93
N SER A 281 -5.85 3.63 15.49
CA SER A 281 -6.10 4.94 16.08
C SER A 281 -5.13 5.24 17.23
N ILE A 282 -4.91 4.28 18.13
CA ILE A 282 -4.02 4.41 19.28
C ILE A 282 -2.55 4.51 18.83
N THR A 283 -2.13 3.65 17.91
CA THR A 283 -0.77 3.65 17.34
C THR A 283 -0.36 5.04 16.83
N PHE A 284 -1.27 5.71 16.11
CA PHE A 284 -0.99 7.01 15.51
C PHE A 284 -1.23 8.21 16.45
N MET A 285 -1.74 8.01 17.67
CA MET A 285 -1.73 9.04 18.70
C MET A 285 -0.30 9.40 19.13
N GLU A 286 0.70 8.54 18.84
CA GLU A 286 2.12 8.74 19.21
C GLU A 286 2.37 8.92 20.71
N LYS A 287 1.46 8.44 21.58
CA LYS A 287 1.53 8.57 23.06
C LYS A 287 2.37 7.47 23.74
N GLY A 288 3.27 6.89 23.03
CA GLY A 288 4.22 5.93 23.55
C GLY A 288 4.73 5.00 22.48
N ASN A 289 5.91 5.28 21.95
CA ASN A 289 6.59 4.30 21.11
C ASN A 289 6.89 3.06 21.96
N ILE A 290 6.19 1.96 21.67
CA ILE A 290 6.42 0.67 22.31
C ILE A 290 7.85 0.19 22.04
N VAL A 291 8.40 0.57 20.88
CA VAL A 291 9.72 0.12 20.43
C VAL A 291 10.63 1.33 20.22
N LYS A 292 11.54 1.57 21.17
CA LYS A 292 12.58 2.62 21.06
C LYS A 292 13.90 2.10 20.46
N ASN A 293 14.04 0.80 20.30
CA ASN A 293 15.30 0.18 19.85
C ASN A 293 15.46 0.30 18.32
N GLU A 294 16.51 0.95 17.88
CA GLU A 294 16.79 1.18 16.45
C GLU A 294 16.96 -0.12 15.65
N LYS A 295 17.55 -1.17 16.24
CA LYS A 295 17.72 -2.47 15.58
C LYS A 295 16.37 -3.14 15.33
N ILE A 296 15.47 -3.11 16.32
CA ILE A 296 14.12 -3.65 16.17
C ILE A 296 13.35 -2.83 15.13
N ASN A 297 13.50 -1.52 15.13
CA ASN A 297 12.91 -0.62 14.17
C ASN A 297 13.36 -0.93 12.73
N PHE A 298 14.64 -1.22 12.55
CA PHE A 298 15.17 -1.63 11.26
C PHE A 298 14.56 -2.97 10.79
N VAL A 299 14.52 -3.98 11.68
CA VAL A 299 13.95 -5.29 11.38
C VAL A 299 12.47 -5.18 11.00
N PHE A 300 11.67 -4.47 11.80
CA PHE A 300 10.24 -4.29 11.51
C PHE A 300 9.99 -3.53 10.21
N GLY A 301 10.78 -2.50 9.94
CA GLY A 301 10.72 -1.78 8.67
C GLY A 301 11.03 -2.67 7.46
N TYR A 302 12.01 -3.58 7.60
CA TYR A 302 12.38 -4.54 6.56
C TYR A 302 11.29 -5.59 6.35
N LEU A 303 10.72 -6.16 7.43
CA LEU A 303 9.61 -7.11 7.39
C LEU A 303 8.37 -6.48 6.73
N GLY A 304 8.03 -5.24 7.08
CA GLY A 304 6.93 -4.52 6.43
C GLY A 304 7.16 -4.28 4.93
N ALA A 305 8.42 -4.12 4.51
CA ALA A 305 8.75 -3.91 3.11
C ALA A 305 8.59 -5.16 2.24
N ILE A 306 8.70 -6.36 2.84
CA ILE A 306 8.47 -7.63 2.13
C ILE A 306 7.01 -8.09 2.13
N SER A 307 6.11 -7.42 2.87
CA SER A 307 4.70 -7.81 2.96
C SER A 307 3.98 -7.82 1.61
N LEU A 308 4.21 -6.80 0.77
CA LEU A 308 3.63 -6.74 -0.57
C LEU A 308 4.20 -7.82 -1.52
N PRO A 309 5.52 -8.06 -1.59
CA PRO A 309 6.06 -9.22 -2.28
C PRO A 309 5.47 -10.56 -1.82
N ILE A 310 5.31 -10.80 -0.51
CA ILE A 310 4.65 -12.02 0.00
C ILE A 310 3.24 -12.12 -0.57
N TYR A 311 2.48 -11.02 -0.49
CA TYR A 311 1.10 -10.97 -0.97
C TYR A 311 0.98 -11.24 -2.49
N LEU A 312 1.92 -10.79 -3.30
CA LEU A 312 1.84 -10.94 -4.76
C LEU A 312 2.49 -12.24 -5.28
N PHE A 313 3.48 -12.78 -4.57
CA PHE A 313 4.17 -13.99 -5.03
C PHE A 313 3.48 -15.29 -4.61
N HIS A 314 2.73 -15.33 -3.48
CA HIS A 314 2.11 -16.57 -3.05
C HIS A 314 1.14 -17.16 -4.08
N PRO A 315 0.28 -16.38 -4.77
CA PRO A 315 -0.62 -16.95 -5.77
C PRO A 315 0.14 -17.49 -6.98
N VAL A 316 1.27 -16.85 -7.33
CA VAL A 316 2.13 -17.28 -8.43
C VAL A 316 2.71 -18.66 -8.16
N ILE A 317 3.19 -18.89 -6.92
CA ILE A 317 3.77 -20.16 -6.50
C ILE A 317 2.69 -21.24 -6.40
N ILE A 318 1.52 -20.90 -5.84
CA ILE A 318 0.36 -21.81 -5.79
C ILE A 318 -0.01 -22.25 -7.22
N THR A 319 -0.13 -21.30 -8.16
CA THR A 319 -0.44 -21.59 -9.56
C THR A 319 0.60 -22.52 -10.18
N LEU A 320 1.89 -22.30 -9.93
CA LEU A 320 2.95 -23.18 -10.42
C LEU A 320 2.82 -24.61 -9.87
N ILE A 321 2.58 -24.76 -8.57
CA ILE A 321 2.43 -26.07 -7.95
C ILE A 321 1.18 -26.79 -8.46
N ASP A 322 0.07 -26.08 -8.62
CA ASP A 322 -1.17 -26.64 -9.15
C ASP A 322 -1.02 -27.17 -10.58
N TYR A 323 -0.14 -26.57 -11.39
CA TYR A 323 0.20 -27.11 -12.72
C TYR A 323 1.18 -28.28 -12.68
N LEU A 324 2.06 -28.35 -11.69
CA LEU A 324 3.02 -29.45 -11.56
C LEU A 324 2.39 -30.70 -10.93
N ASP A 325 1.56 -30.52 -9.93
CA ASP A 325 0.87 -31.56 -9.19
C ASP A 325 -0.44 -31.03 -8.60
N SER A 326 -1.54 -31.19 -9.35
CA SER A 326 -2.88 -30.74 -8.92
C SER A 326 -3.39 -31.48 -7.68
N ASP A 327 -2.93 -32.74 -7.49
CA ASP A 327 -3.42 -33.64 -6.45
C ASP A 327 -2.56 -33.59 -5.18
N MET A 328 -1.54 -32.70 -5.16
CA MET A 328 -0.66 -32.53 -4.01
C MET A 328 -1.47 -32.26 -2.72
N PRO A 329 -1.25 -33.03 -1.64
CA PRO A 329 -1.92 -32.81 -0.37
C PRO A 329 -1.71 -31.38 0.16
N ARG A 330 -2.74 -30.79 0.77
CA ARG A 330 -2.69 -29.38 1.24
C ARG A 330 -1.54 -29.12 2.20
N TRP A 331 -1.21 -30.05 3.11
CA TRP A 331 -0.10 -29.90 4.03
C TRP A 331 1.28 -29.87 3.34
N GLU A 332 1.48 -30.67 2.27
CA GLU A 332 2.70 -30.63 1.46
C GLU A 332 2.80 -29.30 0.71
N LYS A 333 1.69 -28.89 0.09
CA LYS A 333 1.59 -27.57 -0.57
C LYS A 333 1.94 -26.45 0.41
N PHE A 334 1.46 -26.49 1.65
CA PHE A 334 1.78 -25.50 2.68
C PHE A 334 3.28 -25.48 3.01
N ILE A 335 3.90 -26.64 3.23
CA ILE A 335 5.34 -26.74 3.56
C ILE A 335 6.21 -26.19 2.44
N ILE A 336 5.77 -26.26 1.18
CA ILE A 336 6.53 -25.74 0.03
C ILE A 336 6.22 -24.25 -0.19
N VAL A 337 4.94 -23.89 -0.34
CA VAL A 337 4.54 -22.51 -0.73
C VAL A 337 4.96 -21.49 0.32
N PHE A 338 4.77 -21.82 1.60
CA PHE A 338 4.99 -20.86 2.69
C PHE A 338 6.45 -20.38 2.76
N PRO A 339 7.46 -21.24 2.89
CA PRO A 339 8.86 -20.81 2.93
C PRO A 339 9.35 -20.28 1.60
N VAL A 340 8.95 -20.88 0.46
CA VAL A 340 9.40 -20.43 -0.87
C VAL A 340 8.91 -18.99 -1.13
N THR A 341 7.67 -18.67 -0.80
CA THR A 341 7.14 -17.30 -0.93
C THR A 341 7.94 -16.31 -0.11
N ILE A 342 8.24 -16.64 1.14
CA ILE A 342 9.00 -15.76 2.05
C ILE A 342 10.43 -15.57 1.51
N ILE A 343 11.10 -16.63 1.10
CA ILE A 343 12.45 -16.55 0.54
C ILE A 343 12.48 -15.68 -0.72
N LEU A 344 11.52 -15.86 -1.64
CA LEU A 344 11.44 -15.05 -2.87
C LEU A 344 11.14 -13.59 -2.55
N ALA A 345 10.31 -13.29 -1.56
CA ALA A 345 10.05 -11.93 -1.13
C ALA A 345 11.30 -11.25 -0.55
N PHE A 346 12.12 -11.97 0.23
CA PHE A 346 13.42 -11.49 0.71
C PHE A 346 14.40 -11.26 -0.44
N LEU A 347 14.52 -12.21 -1.37
CA LEU A 347 15.39 -12.08 -2.54
C LEU A 347 14.98 -10.89 -3.42
N TYR A 348 13.69 -10.75 -3.70
CA TYR A 348 13.17 -9.60 -4.45
C TYR A 348 13.57 -8.28 -3.76
N ARG A 349 13.36 -8.19 -2.46
CA ARG A 349 13.68 -6.96 -1.70
C ARG A 349 15.17 -6.67 -1.75
N PHE A 350 16.00 -7.66 -1.57
CA PHE A 350 17.48 -7.51 -1.65
C PHE A 350 17.90 -6.97 -3.03
N VAL A 351 17.39 -7.56 -4.12
CA VAL A 351 17.68 -7.12 -5.49
C VAL A 351 17.15 -5.69 -5.73
N ALA A 352 15.92 -5.39 -5.29
CA ALA A 352 15.34 -4.07 -5.45
C ALA A 352 16.15 -2.99 -4.72
N ASP A 353 16.62 -3.25 -3.50
CA ASP A 353 17.45 -2.31 -2.74
C ASP A 353 18.82 -2.10 -3.40
N PHE A 354 19.43 -3.17 -3.91
CA PHE A 354 20.68 -3.10 -4.65
C PHE A 354 20.55 -2.25 -5.93
N LEU A 355 19.49 -2.48 -6.72
CA LEU A 355 19.23 -1.71 -7.93
C LEU A 355 18.94 -0.23 -7.63
N ASN A 356 18.13 0.03 -6.61
CA ASN A 356 17.81 1.40 -6.18
C ASN A 356 19.07 2.16 -5.72
N LYS A 357 19.99 1.48 -5.03
CA LYS A 357 21.29 2.06 -4.65
C LYS A 357 22.11 2.44 -5.86
N LYS A 358 22.26 1.52 -6.84
CA LYS A 358 22.98 1.80 -8.09
C LYS A 358 22.37 2.94 -8.91
N ILE A 359 21.02 3.00 -8.99
CA ILE A 359 20.33 4.08 -9.70
C ILE A 359 20.61 5.42 -9.01
N LYS A 360 20.61 5.44 -7.67
CA LYS A 360 20.90 6.66 -6.91
C LYS A 360 22.32 7.14 -7.13
N GLU A 361 23.30 6.24 -7.05
CA GLU A 361 24.72 6.54 -7.32
C GLU A 361 24.93 7.11 -8.73
N ARG A 362 24.29 6.52 -9.75
CA ARG A 362 24.34 7.02 -11.12
C ARG A 362 23.75 8.43 -11.26
N LYS A 363 22.64 8.73 -10.58
CA LYS A 363 22.04 10.06 -10.60
C LYS A 363 22.95 11.09 -9.93
N GLU A 364 23.50 10.78 -8.76
CA GLU A 364 24.41 11.67 -8.04
C GLU A 364 25.69 11.96 -8.85
N ASN A 365 26.22 10.99 -9.60
CA ASN A 365 27.38 11.18 -10.47
C ASN A 365 27.02 12.07 -11.67
N LYS A 366 25.84 11.86 -12.30
CA LYS A 366 25.38 12.69 -13.42
C LYS A 366 25.11 14.13 -12.99
N ASP A 367 24.55 14.34 -11.80
CA ASP A 367 24.34 15.68 -11.26
C ASP A 367 25.66 16.40 -11.00
N LYS A 368 26.71 15.70 -10.50
CA LYS A 368 28.06 16.24 -10.33
C LYS A 368 28.75 16.58 -11.66
N GLU A 369 28.56 15.75 -12.70
CA GLU A 369 29.06 16.04 -14.04
C GLU A 369 28.40 17.29 -14.63
N ASN A 370 27.08 17.40 -14.50
CA ASN A 370 26.34 18.58 -14.97
C ASN A 370 26.74 19.88 -14.21
N GLU A 371 27.01 19.78 -12.89
CA GLU A 371 27.53 20.91 -12.13
C GLU A 371 28.90 21.35 -12.62
N LYS A 372 29.85 20.43 -12.84
CA LYS A 372 31.18 20.74 -13.39
C LYS A 372 31.11 21.40 -14.76
N THR A 373 30.29 20.85 -15.66
CA THR A 373 30.11 21.40 -17.02
C THR A 373 29.52 22.82 -16.99
N ASN A 374 28.60 23.10 -16.05
CA ASN A 374 28.02 24.46 -15.87
C ASN A 374 29.04 25.42 -15.25
N ASP A 375 29.88 24.96 -14.32
CA ASP A 375 30.92 25.83 -13.74
C ASP A 375 32.01 26.15 -14.78
N GLU A 376 32.46 25.22 -15.61
CA GLU A 376 33.37 25.43 -16.71
C GLU A 376 32.81 26.43 -17.76
N LYS A 377 31.48 26.30 -18.05
CA LYS A 377 30.80 27.21 -18.96
C LYS A 377 30.73 28.64 -18.40
N ASN A 378 30.40 28.77 -17.12
CA ASN A 378 30.37 30.07 -16.44
C ASN A 378 31.77 30.72 -16.37
N GLU A 379 32.85 29.95 -16.11
CA GLU A 379 34.21 30.45 -16.15
C GLU A 379 34.63 30.91 -17.56
N GLY A 380 34.21 30.18 -18.60
CA GLY A 380 34.41 30.54 -19.99
C GLY A 380 33.73 31.84 -20.34
N ASP A 381 32.48 32.03 -19.96
CA ASP A 381 31.70 33.25 -20.21
C ASP A 381 32.28 34.45 -19.45
N ILE A 382 32.81 34.28 -18.24
CA ILE A 382 33.46 35.34 -17.46
C ILE A 382 34.78 35.77 -18.15
N LYS A 383 35.58 34.82 -18.62
CA LYS A 383 36.81 35.11 -19.35
C LYS A 383 36.55 35.87 -20.67
N LEU A 384 35.54 35.44 -21.44
CA LEU A 384 35.12 36.11 -22.66
C LEU A 384 34.66 37.54 -22.40
N LYS A 385 33.94 37.78 -21.31
CA LYS A 385 33.47 39.10 -20.93
C LYS A 385 34.61 40.01 -20.51
N GLN A 386 35.60 39.51 -19.78
CA GLN A 386 36.80 40.24 -19.39
C GLN A 386 37.66 40.62 -20.60
N VAL A 387 37.78 39.75 -21.61
CA VAL A 387 38.49 40.04 -22.86
C VAL A 387 37.74 41.14 -23.67
N ALA A 388 36.42 41.03 -23.75
CA ALA A 388 35.60 42.04 -24.45
C ALA A 388 35.69 43.44 -23.80
N ASP A 389 35.61 43.51 -22.48
CA ASP A 389 35.74 44.74 -21.71
C ASP A 389 37.16 45.33 -21.82
N GLY A 390 38.22 44.49 -21.88
CA GLY A 390 39.58 44.92 -22.12
C GLY A 390 39.83 45.52 -23.53
N ILE A 391 39.14 45.01 -24.54
CA ILE A 391 39.24 45.54 -25.93
C ILE A 391 38.53 46.89 -26.06
N ILE A 392 37.40 47.08 -25.37
CA ILE A 392 36.66 48.34 -25.38
C ILE A 392 37.46 49.44 -24.65
N GLY A 393 38.10 49.17 -23.54
CA GLY A 393 38.92 50.14 -22.79
C GLY A 393 40.21 50.54 -23.46
N SER A 394 40.75 49.77 -24.44
CA SER A 394 41.94 50.11 -25.22
C SER A 394 41.65 51.09 -26.40
N ASN A 395 40.42 51.22 -26.86
CA ASN A 395 40.01 52.05 -27.95
C ASN A 395 39.63 53.48 -27.51
N GLU A 396 39.40 53.74 -26.23
CA GLU A 396 39.11 55.11 -25.75
C GLU A 396 40.36 55.97 -25.57
N ASN A 397 41.57 55.43 -25.68
CA ASN A 397 42.82 56.20 -25.56
C ASN A 397 43.44 56.62 -26.90
N LEU A 398 42.72 56.51 -28.02
CA LEU A 398 43.18 56.96 -29.38
C LEU A 398 42.32 58.10 -29.91
N VAL A 399 42.21 59.20 -29.15
CA VAL A 399 41.76 60.45 -29.69
C VAL A 399 42.99 61.40 -29.82
N PRO A 400 43.50 61.70 -30.98
CA PRO A 400 44.60 62.67 -31.12
C PRO A 400 44.07 64.10 -30.91
N ASN A 401 44.86 64.91 -30.18
CA ASN A 401 44.71 66.36 -30.06
C ASN A 401 44.92 67.07 -31.42
#